data_cc100b665fe0e7e7c80dbae68a1d502e
#
_entry.id   cc100b665fe0e7e7c80dbae68a1d502e
#
_cell.length_a   1.000
_cell.length_b   1.000
_cell.length_c   1.000
_cell.angle_alpha   90.00
_cell.angle_beta   90.00
_cell.angle_gamma   90.00
#
_symmetry.space_group_name_H-M   'P 1'
#
loop_
_entity.id
_entity.type
_entity.pdbx_description
1 polymer ?
#
loop_
_entity_poly.entity_id
_entity_poly.type
_entity_poly.pdbx_seq_one_letter_code
_entity_poly.pdbx_strand_id
1 'polypeptide(L)'
;MMLGVDTNVLVRFLVRDDEAQFEKAQRLIKREVAAGSGIFVNQLVLLETEWVLRSRYSLTKNRIIEVISGLLEASDVQFEDEPAIEEALFTWKDASADFADCLIGAKNRRLGCRATATFDVRAAKLTGFVAA
;
A
#
# COMPACT_ATOMS: atom_id res chain seq x y z
N MET A 1 -11.39 -12.60 -14.48
CA MET A 1 -10.96 -12.45 -13.08
C MET A 1 -9.58 -11.85 -13.04
N MET A 2 -9.32 -11.03 -12.05
CA MET A 2 -8.02 -10.39 -11.88
C MET A 2 -6.99 -11.37 -11.33
N LEU A 3 -5.71 -11.10 -11.59
CA LEU A 3 -4.62 -11.86 -11.02
C LEU A 3 -4.11 -11.15 -9.77
N GLY A 4 -4.21 -11.82 -8.62
CA GLY A 4 -3.59 -11.33 -7.40
C GLY A 4 -2.08 -11.48 -7.47
N VAL A 5 -1.34 -10.49 -6.97
CA VAL A 5 0.12 -10.56 -6.89
C VAL A 5 0.57 -10.53 -5.44
N ASP A 6 1.67 -11.20 -5.14
CA ASP A 6 2.26 -11.11 -3.82
C ASP A 6 3.26 -9.95 -3.74
N THR A 7 3.81 -9.75 -2.56
CA THR A 7 4.71 -8.64 -2.30
C THR A 7 5.96 -8.69 -3.19
N ASN A 8 6.56 -9.86 -3.36
CA ASN A 8 7.78 -9.96 -4.17
C ASN A 8 7.54 -9.60 -5.63
N VAL A 9 6.43 -10.03 -6.20
CA VAL A 9 6.08 -9.67 -7.59
C VAL A 9 5.91 -8.16 -7.69
N LEU A 10 5.16 -7.55 -6.78
CA LEU A 10 4.92 -6.11 -6.80
C LEU A 10 6.21 -5.33 -6.61
N VAL A 11 7.04 -5.70 -5.64
CA VAL A 11 8.32 -5.03 -5.37
C VAL A 11 9.26 -5.13 -6.57
N ARG A 12 9.37 -6.32 -7.18
CA ARG A 12 10.22 -6.49 -8.37
C ARG A 12 9.76 -5.66 -9.55
N PHE A 13 8.46 -5.44 -9.67
CA PHE A 13 7.91 -4.54 -10.68
C PHE A 13 8.23 -3.07 -10.37
N LEU A 14 8.20 -2.68 -9.09
CA LEU A 14 8.43 -1.29 -8.68
C LEU A 14 9.90 -0.92 -8.59
N VAL A 15 10.75 -1.86 -8.17
CA VAL A 15 12.18 -1.63 -7.95
C VAL A 15 12.98 -2.50 -8.89
N ARG A 16 13.75 -1.86 -9.75
CA ARG A 16 14.50 -2.54 -10.81
C ARG A 16 15.92 -2.88 -10.38
N ASP A 17 16.04 -3.66 -9.28
CA ASP A 17 17.34 -4.08 -8.74
C ASP A 17 17.72 -5.50 -9.15
N ASP A 18 16.77 -6.28 -9.67
CA ASP A 18 17.01 -7.61 -10.24
C ASP A 18 16.37 -7.62 -11.63
N GLU A 19 17.19 -7.44 -12.65
CA GLU A 19 16.71 -7.25 -14.02
C GLU A 19 15.90 -8.45 -14.52
N ALA A 20 16.33 -9.66 -14.20
CA ALA A 20 15.64 -10.87 -14.66
C ALA A 20 14.24 -10.98 -14.02
N GLN A 21 14.14 -10.71 -12.74
CA GLN A 21 12.85 -10.74 -12.04
C GLN A 21 11.97 -9.57 -12.42
N PHE A 22 12.54 -8.38 -12.65
CA PHE A 22 11.79 -7.24 -13.17
C PHE A 22 11.13 -7.58 -14.51
N GLU A 23 11.89 -8.17 -15.43
CA GLU A 23 11.36 -8.55 -16.74
C GLU A 23 10.25 -9.58 -16.63
N LYS A 24 10.39 -10.56 -15.73
CA LYS A 24 9.34 -11.56 -15.50
C LYS A 24 8.06 -10.92 -14.95
N ALA A 25 8.20 -10.05 -13.96
CA ALA A 25 7.06 -9.35 -13.38
C ALA A 25 6.38 -8.46 -14.42
N GLN A 26 7.17 -7.74 -15.21
CA GLN A 26 6.64 -6.87 -16.26
C GLN A 26 5.87 -7.67 -17.31
N ARG A 27 6.43 -8.80 -17.77
CA ARG A 27 5.76 -9.65 -18.75
C ARG A 27 4.46 -10.23 -18.21
N LEU A 28 4.47 -10.65 -16.94
CA LEU A 28 3.26 -11.17 -16.30
C LEU A 28 2.15 -10.14 -16.29
N ILE A 29 2.47 -8.92 -15.85
CA ILE A 29 1.49 -7.84 -15.76
C ILE A 29 0.99 -7.44 -17.16
N LYS A 30 1.89 -7.30 -18.12
CA LYS A 30 1.50 -6.97 -19.50
C LYS A 30 0.56 -8.02 -20.10
N ARG A 31 0.82 -9.29 -19.82
CA ARG A 31 -0.03 -10.38 -20.31
C ARG A 31 -1.44 -10.31 -19.71
N GLU A 32 -1.54 -10.03 -18.40
CA GLU A 32 -2.85 -9.90 -17.76
C GLU A 32 -3.61 -8.67 -18.27
N VAL A 33 -2.92 -7.57 -18.47
CA VAL A 33 -3.51 -6.35 -19.05
C VAL A 33 -4.01 -6.63 -20.47
N ALA A 34 -3.21 -7.31 -21.29
CA ALA A 34 -3.61 -7.65 -22.66
C ALA A 34 -4.81 -8.58 -22.70
N ALA A 35 -4.99 -9.42 -21.67
CA ALA A 35 -6.15 -10.29 -21.53
C ALA A 35 -7.39 -9.55 -20.97
N GLY A 36 -7.26 -8.26 -20.67
CA GLY A 36 -8.35 -7.45 -20.13
C GLY A 36 -8.61 -7.61 -18.65
N SER A 37 -7.72 -8.26 -17.90
CA SER A 37 -7.94 -8.60 -16.49
C SER A 37 -7.27 -7.65 -15.51
N GLY A 38 -6.01 -7.30 -15.73
CA GLY A 38 -5.23 -6.51 -14.77
C GLY A 38 -4.82 -7.29 -13.52
N ILE A 39 -4.20 -6.58 -12.57
CA ILE A 39 -3.71 -7.19 -11.34
C ILE A 39 -4.44 -6.63 -10.11
N PHE A 40 -4.48 -7.44 -9.05
CA PHE A 40 -5.09 -7.08 -7.78
C PHE A 40 -4.07 -7.11 -6.65
N VAL A 41 -4.08 -6.07 -5.82
CA VAL A 41 -3.21 -5.93 -4.65
C VAL A 41 -4.09 -5.85 -3.40
N ASN A 42 -4.02 -6.86 -2.54
CA ASN A 42 -4.74 -6.79 -1.27
C ASN A 42 -3.99 -5.92 -0.26
N GLN A 43 -4.62 -5.59 0.86
CA GLN A 43 -4.02 -4.67 1.83
C GLN A 43 -2.84 -5.26 2.57
N LEU A 44 -2.77 -6.57 2.73
CA LEU A 44 -1.61 -7.21 3.35
C LEU A 44 -0.37 -7.01 2.47
N VAL A 45 -0.53 -7.21 1.17
CA VAL A 45 0.55 -6.99 0.20
C VAL A 45 0.97 -5.52 0.20
N LEU A 46 0.01 -4.60 0.25
CA LEU A 46 0.33 -3.17 0.29
C LEU A 46 1.14 -2.81 1.53
N LEU A 47 0.72 -3.26 2.71
CA LEU A 47 1.45 -2.98 3.94
C LEU A 47 2.88 -3.53 3.90
N GLU A 48 3.03 -4.75 3.44
CA GLU A 48 4.35 -5.37 3.34
C GLU A 48 5.21 -4.66 2.29
N THR A 49 4.61 -4.24 1.18
CA THR A 49 5.32 -3.50 0.14
C THR A 49 5.84 -2.16 0.67
N GLU A 50 5.03 -1.41 1.39
CA GLU A 50 5.48 -0.14 1.99
C GLU A 50 6.66 -0.39 2.92
N TRP A 51 6.56 -1.39 3.78
CA TRP A 51 7.62 -1.74 4.72
C TRP A 51 8.91 -2.10 4.00
N VAL A 52 8.84 -2.90 2.94
CA VAL A 52 10.01 -3.30 2.15
C VAL A 52 10.65 -2.10 1.45
N LEU A 53 9.84 -1.25 0.81
CA LEU A 53 10.35 -0.06 0.13
C LEU A 53 11.09 0.87 1.10
N ARG A 54 10.55 1.03 2.30
CA ARG A 54 11.14 1.88 3.32
C ARG A 54 12.37 1.25 3.97
N SER A 55 12.29 -0.02 4.36
CA SER A 55 13.33 -0.67 5.16
C SER A 55 14.47 -1.25 4.34
N ARG A 56 14.19 -1.80 3.16
CA ARG A 56 15.22 -2.42 2.31
C ARG A 56 15.79 -1.48 1.26
N TYR A 57 14.94 -0.60 0.72
CA TYR A 57 15.35 0.28 -0.38
C TYR A 57 15.51 1.71 0.05
N SER A 58 15.27 2.00 1.33
CA SER A 58 15.46 3.33 1.92
C SER A 58 14.72 4.44 1.20
N LEU A 59 13.58 4.13 0.60
CA LEU A 59 12.75 5.15 -0.03
C LEU A 59 12.17 6.08 1.04
N THR A 60 12.12 7.36 0.74
CA THR A 60 11.50 8.35 1.63
C THR A 60 10.00 8.19 1.65
N LYS A 61 9.36 8.71 2.70
CA LYS A 61 7.91 8.75 2.79
C LYS A 61 7.28 9.38 1.55
N ASN A 62 7.79 10.53 1.13
CA ASN A 62 7.24 11.23 -0.04
C ASN A 62 7.34 10.39 -1.31
N ARG A 63 8.44 9.68 -1.49
CA ARG A 63 8.62 8.82 -2.65
C ARG A 63 7.66 7.63 -2.61
N ILE A 64 7.47 7.02 -1.45
CA ILE A 64 6.53 5.91 -1.29
C ILE A 64 5.10 6.38 -1.58
N ILE A 65 4.72 7.56 -1.09
CA ILE A 65 3.41 8.14 -1.37
C ILE A 65 3.22 8.32 -2.88
N GLU A 66 4.24 8.83 -3.58
CA GLU A 66 4.18 8.98 -5.05
C GLU A 66 3.99 7.62 -5.73
N VAL A 67 4.71 6.59 -5.30
CA VAL A 67 4.63 5.26 -5.89
C VAL A 67 3.22 4.67 -5.71
N ILE A 68 2.70 4.70 -4.49
CA ILE A 68 1.37 4.13 -4.21
C ILE A 68 0.29 4.95 -4.93
N SER A 69 0.39 6.27 -4.91
CA SER A 69 -0.57 7.13 -5.62
C SER A 69 -0.59 6.85 -7.12
N GLY A 70 0.59 6.63 -7.72
CA GLY A 70 0.69 6.26 -9.13
C GLY A 70 0.02 4.92 -9.43
N LEU A 71 0.18 3.95 -8.53
CA LEU A 71 -0.49 2.66 -8.68
C LEU A 71 -2.01 2.79 -8.56
N LEU A 72 -2.49 3.63 -7.65
CA LEU A 72 -3.93 3.86 -7.49
C LEU A 72 -4.55 4.51 -8.72
N GLU A 73 -3.80 5.33 -9.43
CA GLU A 73 -4.26 5.97 -10.66
C GLU A 73 -4.20 5.04 -11.87
N ALA A 74 -3.42 3.96 -11.81
CA ALA A 74 -3.27 3.04 -12.93
C ALA A 74 -4.54 2.19 -13.10
N SER A 75 -5.12 2.21 -14.30
CA SER A 75 -6.36 1.47 -14.58
C SER A 75 -6.20 -0.05 -14.52
N ASP A 76 -4.96 -0.53 -14.64
CA ASP A 76 -4.65 -1.96 -14.69
C ASP A 76 -4.38 -2.57 -13.32
N VAL A 77 -4.38 -1.76 -12.28
CA VAL A 77 -4.12 -2.18 -10.90
C VAL A 77 -5.33 -1.84 -10.06
N GLN A 78 -5.88 -2.84 -9.37
CA GLN A 78 -6.94 -2.61 -8.39
C GLN A 78 -6.45 -3.02 -7.00
N PHE A 79 -6.88 -2.24 -6.03
CA PHE A 79 -6.55 -2.48 -4.62
C PHE A 79 -7.79 -2.86 -3.84
N GLU A 80 -7.58 -3.62 -2.80
CA GLU A 80 -8.61 -3.85 -1.79
C GLU A 80 -8.88 -2.52 -1.06
N ASP A 81 -10.15 -2.10 -1.05
CA ASP A 81 -10.62 -0.92 -0.31
C ASP A 81 -9.79 0.34 -0.60
N GLU A 82 -9.81 0.77 -1.85
CA GLU A 82 -9.07 1.96 -2.28
C GLU A 82 -9.36 3.20 -1.42
N PRO A 83 -10.62 3.49 -1.03
CA PRO A 83 -10.87 4.65 -0.17
C PRO A 83 -10.11 4.63 1.16
N ALA A 84 -9.92 3.47 1.77
CA ALA A 84 -9.12 3.36 3.00
C ALA A 84 -7.66 3.71 2.74
N ILE A 85 -7.12 3.28 1.59
CA ILE A 85 -5.74 3.56 1.22
C ILE A 85 -5.55 5.06 0.95
N GLU A 86 -6.47 5.68 0.24
CA GLU A 86 -6.42 7.12 -0.05
C GLU A 86 -6.45 7.93 1.24
N GLU A 87 -7.34 7.57 2.17
CA GLU A 87 -7.42 8.22 3.47
C GLU A 87 -6.11 8.04 4.26
N ALA A 88 -5.56 6.82 4.26
CA ALA A 88 -4.33 6.54 4.98
C ALA A 88 -3.14 7.34 4.41
N LEU A 89 -3.03 7.46 3.10
CA LEU A 89 -1.97 8.24 2.47
C LEU A 89 -2.10 9.73 2.82
N PHE A 90 -3.31 10.25 2.78
CA PHE A 90 -3.58 11.64 3.14
C PHE A 90 -3.19 11.93 4.60
N THR A 91 -3.57 11.04 5.51
CA THR A 91 -3.23 11.17 6.93
C THR A 91 -1.72 11.02 7.17
N TRP A 92 -1.12 10.03 6.54
CA TRP A 92 0.30 9.71 6.74
C TRP A 92 1.22 10.84 6.32
N LYS A 93 0.86 11.55 5.27
CA LYS A 93 1.67 12.64 4.71
C LYS A 93 2.17 13.60 5.79
N ASP A 94 1.30 13.99 6.71
CA ASP A 94 1.60 15.01 7.73
C ASP A 94 1.74 14.41 9.15
N ALA A 95 1.68 13.09 9.28
CA ALA A 95 1.72 12.44 10.58
C ALA A 95 3.12 11.93 10.92
N SER A 96 3.40 11.82 12.22
CA SER A 96 4.61 11.13 12.70
C SER A 96 4.40 9.63 12.88
N ALA A 97 3.15 9.16 12.81
CA ALA A 97 2.80 7.74 12.91
C ALA A 97 3.19 7.00 11.63
N ASP A 98 3.30 5.69 11.74
CA ASP A 98 3.62 4.83 10.60
C ASP A 98 2.43 4.69 9.65
N PHE A 99 2.71 4.37 8.39
CA PHE A 99 1.67 4.12 7.39
C PHE A 99 0.72 3.00 7.84
N ALA A 100 1.27 1.94 8.45
CA ALA A 100 0.45 0.84 8.95
C ALA A 100 -0.60 1.32 9.94
N ASP A 101 -0.24 2.22 10.86
CA ASP A 101 -1.21 2.76 11.83
C ASP A 101 -2.29 3.57 11.13
N CYS A 102 -1.91 4.39 10.16
CA CYS A 102 -2.87 5.18 9.39
C CYS A 102 -3.86 4.29 8.65
N LEU A 103 -3.38 3.20 8.04
CA LEU A 103 -4.24 2.28 7.29
C LEU A 103 -5.14 1.46 8.23
N ILE A 104 -4.60 1.00 9.36
CA ILE A 104 -5.40 0.29 10.38
C ILE A 104 -6.55 1.17 10.84
N GLY A 105 -6.26 2.43 11.16
CA GLY A 105 -7.28 3.37 11.61
C GLY A 105 -8.35 3.64 10.56
N ALA A 106 -7.93 3.85 9.31
CA ALA A 106 -8.85 4.05 8.20
C ALA A 106 -9.74 2.83 7.99
N LYS A 107 -9.14 1.63 8.01
CA LYS A 107 -9.87 0.38 7.82
C LYS A 107 -10.88 0.15 8.95
N ASN A 108 -10.45 0.35 10.19
CA ASN A 108 -11.34 0.17 11.35
C ASN A 108 -12.55 1.12 11.27
N ARG A 109 -12.33 2.37 10.89
CA ARG A 109 -13.40 3.33 10.74
C ARG A 109 -14.38 2.91 9.67
N ARG A 110 -13.90 2.42 8.54
CA ARG A 110 -14.74 1.93 7.46
C ARG A 110 -15.52 0.68 7.84
N LEU A 111 -14.99 -0.12 8.76
CA LEU A 111 -15.67 -1.32 9.27
C LEU A 111 -16.62 -1.02 10.43
N GLY A 112 -16.77 0.25 10.80
CA GLY A 112 -17.75 0.66 11.82
C GLY A 112 -17.19 0.73 13.23
N CYS A 113 -15.88 0.68 13.42
CA CYS A 113 -15.30 0.83 14.75
C CYS A 113 -15.40 2.29 15.21
N ARG A 114 -15.74 2.50 16.46
CA ARG A 114 -15.84 3.84 17.08
C ARG A 114 -14.47 4.51 17.16
N ALA A 115 -13.43 3.74 17.47
CA ALA A 115 -12.06 4.23 17.62
C ALA A 115 -11.11 3.05 17.50
N THR A 116 -9.82 3.35 17.35
CA THR A 116 -8.75 2.36 17.39
C THR A 116 -7.89 2.63 18.62
N ALA A 117 -7.74 1.64 19.49
CA ALA A 117 -6.90 1.76 20.67
C ALA A 117 -5.45 1.43 20.32
N THR A 118 -4.51 2.16 20.89
CA THR A 118 -3.08 1.97 20.63
C THR A 118 -2.24 2.27 21.85
N PHE A 119 -1.10 1.59 21.96
CA PHE A 119 -0.05 1.97 22.91
C PHE A 119 0.99 2.89 22.28
N ASP A 120 0.98 3.05 20.98
CA ASP A 120 1.96 3.90 20.27
C ASP A 120 1.61 5.36 20.47
N VAL A 121 2.58 6.13 21.00
CA VAL A 121 2.37 7.56 21.32
C VAL A 121 2.08 8.39 20.07
N ARG A 122 2.74 8.08 18.96
CA ARG A 122 2.53 8.82 17.72
C ARG A 122 1.20 8.48 17.07
N ALA A 123 0.82 7.21 17.10
CA ALA A 123 -0.48 6.78 16.57
C ALA A 123 -1.63 7.37 17.38
N ALA A 124 -1.47 7.50 18.72
CA ALA A 124 -2.51 8.06 19.58
C ALA A 124 -2.86 9.52 19.24
N LYS A 125 -2.00 10.22 18.51
CA LYS A 125 -2.26 11.59 18.05
C LYS A 125 -3.15 11.65 16.82
N LEU A 126 -3.35 10.51 16.14
CA LEU A 126 -4.19 10.46 14.95
C LEU A 126 -5.66 10.59 15.33
N THR A 127 -6.44 11.26 14.48
CA THR A 127 -7.89 11.34 14.65
C THR A 127 -8.48 9.93 14.59
N GLY A 128 -9.36 9.62 15.55
CA GLY A 128 -9.99 8.31 15.63
C GLY A 128 -9.20 7.27 16.42
N PHE A 129 -8.03 7.64 16.97
CA PHE A 129 -7.27 6.80 17.86
C PHE A 129 -7.44 7.22 19.31
N VAL A 130 -7.35 6.26 20.21
CA VAL A 130 -7.35 6.50 21.66
C VAL A 130 -6.18 5.75 22.27
N ALA A 131 -5.58 6.38 23.28
CA ALA A 131 -4.51 5.73 24.05
C ALA A 131 -5.08 4.57 24.86
N ALA A 132 -4.45 3.45 24.77
CA ALA A 132 -4.85 2.27 25.53
C ALA A 132 -4.43 2.39 27.00
#